data_0ca537fe6b5ecbef893adc663b428119
#
_entry.id   0ca537fe6b5ecbef893adc663b428119
#
_cell.length_a   1.000
_cell.length_b   1.000
_cell.length_c   1.000
_cell.angle_alpha   90.00
_cell.angle_beta   90.00
_cell.angle_gamma   90.00
#
_symmetry.space_group_name_H-M   'P 1'
#
loop_
_entity.id
_entity.type
_entity.pdbx_description
1 polymer ?
#
loop_
_entity_poly.entity_id
_entity_poly.type
_entity_poly.pdbx_seq_one_letter_code
_entity_poly.pdbx_strand_id
1 'polypeptide(L)'
;MKVGPQPSGLLTRRKILSASAKAFLQHGYAGTSSKMVAQLAGVTNGSPFYLYGNKEGVLLELVKQVFSYQFEAVEQALGANPDPVLLCAAETALQLHIAEISEPLRELYITAYTLPSTAHYINERMAKKVQDLLSAYLMECTADDIYESELACFGVMRSFMAAPCTAAFPMERKVRRFLSCCFRIHGGIRAGDRAGHCARSDAPCPYDR
;
A
#
# COMPACT_ATOMS: atom_id res chain seq x y z
N MET A 1 -21.01 25.98 -13.91
CA MET A 1 -21.27 25.44 -12.56
C MET A 1 -21.27 23.91 -12.64
N LYS A 2 -20.28 23.22 -12.04
CA LYS A 2 -20.30 21.75 -11.93
C LYS A 2 -21.25 21.40 -10.79
N VAL A 3 -22.43 20.82 -11.11
CA VAL A 3 -23.33 20.28 -10.09
C VAL A 3 -22.61 19.12 -9.40
N GLY A 4 -22.40 19.24 -8.09
CA GLY A 4 -21.81 18.16 -7.28
C GLY A 4 -22.70 16.90 -7.34
N PRO A 5 -22.13 15.72 -7.07
CA PRO A 5 -22.87 14.47 -7.14
C PRO A 5 -24.06 14.52 -6.17
N GLN A 6 -25.24 14.17 -6.68
CA GLN A 6 -26.46 14.12 -5.87
C GLN A 6 -26.31 13.08 -4.74
N PRO A 7 -26.95 13.27 -3.56
CA PRO A 7 -26.85 12.36 -2.41
C PRO A 7 -27.14 10.89 -2.75
N SER A 8 -28.08 10.63 -3.66
CA SER A 8 -28.40 9.29 -4.17
C SER A 8 -27.25 8.65 -4.94
N GLY A 9 -26.47 9.44 -5.69
CA GLY A 9 -25.30 8.96 -6.44
C GLY A 9 -24.13 8.54 -5.51
N LEU A 10 -23.93 9.28 -4.41
CA LEU A 10 -22.91 8.92 -3.40
C LEU A 10 -23.24 7.62 -2.67
N LEU A 11 -24.50 7.42 -2.32
CA LEU A 11 -24.97 6.20 -1.69
C LEU A 11 -24.78 4.98 -2.62
N THR A 12 -25.13 5.14 -3.90
CA THR A 12 -24.94 4.09 -4.91
C THR A 12 -23.46 3.75 -5.10
N ARG A 13 -22.57 4.75 -5.16
CA ARG A 13 -21.12 4.52 -5.22
C ARG A 13 -20.62 3.71 -4.03
N ARG A 14 -21.01 4.06 -2.80
CA ARG A 14 -20.63 3.31 -1.58
C ARG A 14 -21.12 1.86 -1.60
N LYS A 15 -22.36 1.62 -2.04
CA LYS A 15 -22.91 0.26 -2.19
C LYS A 15 -22.09 -0.57 -3.18
N ILE A 16 -21.71 0.02 -4.32
CA ILE A 16 -20.89 -0.65 -5.33
C ILE A 16 -19.49 -0.96 -4.79
N LEU A 17 -18.82 -0.03 -4.11
CA LEU A 17 -17.53 -0.28 -3.50
C LEU A 17 -17.58 -1.42 -2.48
N SER A 18 -18.54 -1.39 -1.56
CA SER A 18 -18.71 -2.44 -0.56
C SER A 18 -19.00 -3.79 -1.20
N ALA A 19 -19.88 -3.83 -2.22
CA ALA A 19 -20.18 -5.06 -2.95
C ALA A 19 -18.97 -5.58 -3.73
N SER A 20 -18.18 -4.69 -4.33
CA SER A 20 -16.97 -5.04 -5.05
C SER A 20 -15.90 -5.62 -4.12
N ALA A 21 -15.67 -5.00 -2.96
CA ALA A 21 -14.74 -5.54 -1.95
C ALA A 21 -15.14 -6.95 -1.51
N LYS A 22 -16.42 -7.19 -1.23
CA LYS A 22 -16.95 -8.53 -0.90
C LYS A 22 -16.73 -9.53 -2.03
N ALA A 23 -17.06 -9.13 -3.28
CA ALA A 23 -16.89 -10.00 -4.43
C ALA A 23 -15.42 -10.33 -4.71
N PHE A 24 -14.51 -9.36 -4.56
CA PHE A 24 -13.06 -9.59 -4.71
C PHE A 24 -12.53 -10.58 -3.67
N LEU A 25 -12.99 -10.50 -2.43
CA LEU A 25 -12.59 -11.42 -1.37
C LEU A 25 -13.20 -12.82 -1.53
N GLN A 26 -14.40 -12.94 -2.12
CA GLN A 26 -15.08 -14.21 -2.29
C GLN A 26 -14.68 -14.98 -3.56
N HIS A 27 -14.40 -14.26 -4.65
CA HIS A 27 -14.22 -14.82 -5.99
C HIS A 27 -12.87 -14.47 -6.62
N GLY A 28 -12.01 -13.77 -5.89
CA GLY A 28 -10.79 -13.15 -6.42
C GLY A 28 -11.09 -11.95 -7.33
N TYR A 29 -10.08 -11.13 -7.60
CA TYR A 29 -10.23 -10.01 -8.51
C TYR A 29 -10.59 -10.49 -9.93
N ALA A 30 -9.88 -11.48 -10.47
CA ALA A 30 -10.11 -12.01 -11.81
C ALA A 30 -11.52 -12.59 -11.97
N GLY A 31 -11.98 -13.39 -11.01
CA GLY A 31 -13.29 -14.06 -11.02
C GLY A 31 -14.49 -13.14 -10.79
N THR A 32 -14.29 -11.92 -10.32
CA THR A 32 -15.38 -10.97 -10.07
C THR A 32 -15.89 -10.32 -11.35
N SER A 33 -17.19 -10.44 -11.61
CA SER A 33 -17.87 -9.83 -12.75
C SER A 33 -18.73 -8.62 -12.33
N SER A 34 -19.01 -7.73 -13.31
CA SER A 34 -19.92 -6.61 -13.12
C SER A 34 -21.33 -7.05 -12.69
N LYS A 35 -21.81 -8.18 -13.23
CA LYS A 35 -23.12 -8.76 -12.87
C LYS A 35 -23.18 -9.18 -11.40
N MET A 36 -22.14 -9.82 -10.90
CA MET A 36 -22.06 -10.23 -9.47
C MET A 36 -22.09 -9.01 -8.56
N VAL A 37 -21.31 -7.98 -8.91
CA VAL A 37 -21.28 -6.72 -8.12
C VAL A 37 -22.64 -6.02 -8.16
N ALA A 38 -23.30 -5.96 -9.32
CA ALA A 38 -24.64 -5.35 -9.44
C ALA A 38 -25.66 -6.05 -8.54
N GLN A 39 -25.66 -7.40 -8.53
CA GLN A 39 -26.53 -8.21 -7.68
C GLN A 39 -26.25 -7.96 -6.18
N LEU A 40 -25.01 -7.98 -5.77
CA LEU A 40 -24.62 -7.75 -4.37
C LEU A 40 -24.90 -6.30 -3.91
N ALA A 41 -24.79 -5.32 -4.82
CA ALA A 41 -25.05 -3.92 -4.52
C ALA A 41 -26.56 -3.58 -4.54
N GLY A 42 -27.41 -4.45 -5.07
CA GLY A 42 -28.82 -4.17 -5.30
C GLY A 42 -29.07 -3.04 -6.27
N VAL A 43 -28.21 -2.93 -7.31
CA VAL A 43 -28.34 -1.92 -8.36
C VAL A 43 -28.78 -2.55 -9.68
N THR A 44 -29.60 -1.81 -10.46
CA THR A 44 -30.04 -2.27 -11.77
C THR A 44 -28.91 -2.32 -12.80
N ASN A 45 -29.07 -3.14 -13.81
CA ASN A 45 -28.09 -3.65 -14.79
C ASN A 45 -27.26 -2.67 -15.65
N GLY A 46 -27.03 -1.44 -15.23
CA GLY A 46 -25.89 -0.67 -15.74
C GLY A 46 -24.60 -1.27 -15.17
N SER A 47 -23.51 -1.29 -15.93
CA SER A 47 -22.25 -1.78 -15.36
C SER A 47 -21.88 -0.97 -14.11
N PRO A 48 -21.85 -1.55 -12.89
CA PRO A 48 -21.47 -0.81 -11.69
C PRO A 48 -20.05 -0.25 -11.81
N PHE A 49 -19.19 -0.88 -12.63
CA PHE A 49 -17.84 -0.40 -12.88
C PHE A 49 -17.77 0.87 -13.69
N TYR A 50 -18.84 1.21 -14.46
CA TYR A 50 -18.88 2.46 -15.23
C TYR A 50 -18.70 3.71 -14.37
N LEU A 51 -19.21 3.71 -13.14
CA LEU A 51 -19.05 4.82 -12.19
C LEU A 51 -17.60 5.09 -11.77
N TYR A 52 -16.72 4.13 -12.01
CA TYR A 52 -15.30 4.16 -11.71
C TYR A 52 -14.41 3.99 -12.95
N GLY A 53 -15.02 4.06 -14.15
CA GLY A 53 -14.37 3.82 -15.43
C GLY A 53 -14.31 2.34 -15.79
N ASN A 54 -13.82 1.49 -14.92
CA ASN A 54 -13.71 0.05 -15.10
C ASN A 54 -13.51 -0.68 -13.75
N LYS A 55 -13.27 -1.99 -13.78
CA LYS A 55 -13.01 -2.80 -12.57
C LYS A 55 -11.73 -2.38 -11.83
N GLU A 56 -10.69 -2.00 -12.57
CA GLU A 56 -9.44 -1.49 -11.98
C GLU A 56 -9.66 -0.15 -11.28
N GLY A 57 -10.49 0.75 -11.83
CA GLY A 57 -10.85 2.01 -11.19
C GLY A 57 -11.62 1.80 -9.87
N VAL A 58 -12.43 0.74 -9.76
CA VAL A 58 -13.05 0.34 -8.49
C VAL A 58 -11.99 -0.11 -7.48
N LEU A 59 -11.04 -0.93 -7.91
CA LEU A 59 -9.94 -1.38 -7.04
C LEU A 59 -9.08 -0.20 -6.61
N LEU A 60 -8.78 0.73 -7.51
CA LEU A 60 -8.03 1.95 -7.18
C LEU A 60 -8.74 2.76 -6.08
N GLU A 61 -10.06 2.89 -6.14
CA GLU A 61 -10.80 3.62 -5.13
C GLU A 61 -10.78 2.91 -3.77
N LEU A 62 -10.87 1.57 -3.77
CA LEU A 62 -10.68 0.78 -2.55
C LEU A 62 -9.27 0.93 -1.98
N VAL A 63 -8.24 0.88 -2.82
CA VAL A 63 -6.86 1.09 -2.42
C VAL A 63 -6.67 2.46 -1.77
N LYS A 64 -7.23 3.53 -2.35
CA LYS A 64 -7.15 4.89 -1.77
C LYS A 64 -7.74 4.95 -0.35
N GLN A 65 -8.89 4.31 -0.13
CA GLN A 65 -9.52 4.26 1.18
C GLN A 65 -8.69 3.45 2.17
N VAL A 66 -8.26 2.26 1.79
CA VAL A 66 -7.46 1.38 2.65
C VAL A 66 -6.16 2.05 3.08
N PHE A 67 -5.43 2.68 2.16
CA PHE A 67 -4.19 3.39 2.48
C PHE A 67 -4.40 4.53 3.47
N SER A 68 -5.45 5.34 3.31
CA SER A 68 -5.76 6.41 4.25
C SER A 68 -6.06 5.86 5.65
N TYR A 69 -6.91 4.84 5.74
CA TYR A 69 -7.26 4.23 7.02
C TYR A 69 -6.09 3.52 7.72
N GLN A 70 -5.19 2.89 6.96
CA GLN A 70 -4.03 2.21 7.54
C GLN A 70 -3.09 3.19 8.23
N PHE A 71 -2.74 4.30 7.58
CA PHE A 71 -1.92 5.33 8.17
C PHE A 71 -2.56 5.95 9.41
N GLU A 72 -3.84 6.33 9.32
CA GLU A 72 -4.59 6.88 10.45
C GLU A 72 -4.64 5.92 11.64
N ALA A 73 -4.88 4.63 11.38
CA ALA A 73 -4.93 3.60 12.43
C ALA A 73 -3.58 3.42 13.13
N VAL A 74 -2.48 3.45 12.37
CA VAL A 74 -1.13 3.32 12.93
C VAL A 74 -0.76 4.57 13.72
N GLU A 75 -1.03 5.77 13.21
CA GLU A 75 -0.81 7.03 13.94
C GLU A 75 -1.56 7.04 15.29
N GLN A 76 -2.83 6.64 15.28
CA GLN A 76 -3.62 6.54 16.51
C GLN A 76 -3.06 5.50 17.49
N ALA A 77 -2.59 4.36 17.00
CA ALA A 77 -2.04 3.29 17.82
C ALA A 77 -0.69 3.66 18.45
N LEU A 78 0.13 4.45 17.77
CA LEU A 78 1.43 4.92 18.26
C LEU A 78 1.34 6.14 19.18
N GLY A 79 0.19 6.81 19.20
CA GLY A 79 -0.03 8.00 20.05
C GLY A 79 0.45 9.31 19.44
N ALA A 80 0.55 10.34 20.26
CA ALA A 80 0.91 11.69 19.80
C ALA A 80 2.40 11.78 19.43
N ASN A 81 2.69 12.33 18.24
CA ASN A 81 4.04 12.56 17.72
C ASN A 81 4.92 11.29 17.66
N PRO A 82 4.51 10.23 16.98
CA PRO A 82 5.34 9.05 16.84
C PRO A 82 6.63 9.37 16.07
N ASP A 83 7.69 8.61 16.38
CA ASP A 83 8.91 8.64 15.55
C ASP A 83 8.56 8.35 14.09
N PRO A 84 8.97 9.21 13.12
CA PRO A 84 8.58 9.06 11.71
C PRO A 84 9.04 7.75 11.09
N VAL A 85 10.22 7.25 11.48
CA VAL A 85 10.76 5.96 10.99
C VAL A 85 9.92 4.81 11.55
N LEU A 86 9.54 4.90 12.83
CA LEU A 86 8.65 3.91 13.46
C LEU A 86 7.28 3.91 12.81
N LEU A 87 6.72 5.09 12.47
CA LEU A 87 5.43 5.21 11.79
C LEU A 87 5.45 4.52 10.41
N CYS A 88 6.47 4.79 9.58
CA CYS A 88 6.64 4.12 8.30
C CYS A 88 6.83 2.61 8.47
N ALA A 89 7.64 2.18 9.44
CA ALA A 89 7.89 0.77 9.70
C ALA A 89 6.63 0.03 10.17
N ALA A 90 5.83 0.65 11.05
CA ALA A 90 4.60 0.06 11.57
C ALA A 90 3.52 -0.04 10.49
N GLU A 91 3.38 0.96 9.63
CA GLU A 91 2.43 0.93 8.52
C GLU A 91 2.76 -0.19 7.52
N THR A 92 4.02 -0.28 7.09
CA THR A 92 4.45 -1.34 6.17
C THR A 92 4.37 -2.74 6.80
N ALA A 93 4.66 -2.86 8.10
CA ALA A 93 4.45 -4.10 8.85
C ALA A 93 2.96 -4.49 8.90
N LEU A 94 2.05 -3.52 9.10
CA LEU A 94 0.61 -3.75 9.09
C LEU A 94 0.15 -4.33 7.75
N GLN A 95 0.63 -3.81 6.62
CA GLN A 95 0.30 -4.35 5.29
C GLN A 95 0.70 -5.82 5.15
N LEU A 96 1.91 -6.20 5.60
CA LEU A 96 2.37 -7.59 5.59
C LEU A 96 1.50 -8.49 6.48
N HIS A 97 1.06 -8.02 7.65
CA HIS A 97 0.16 -8.76 8.53
C HIS A 97 -1.22 -8.94 7.90
N ILE A 98 -1.79 -7.90 7.29
CA ILE A 98 -3.09 -7.98 6.61
C ILE A 98 -3.03 -9.00 5.45
N ALA A 99 -1.95 -9.02 4.67
CA ALA A 99 -1.77 -9.98 3.59
C ALA A 99 -1.68 -11.45 4.09
N GLU A 100 -1.39 -11.67 5.38
CA GLU A 100 -1.36 -13.02 5.98
C GLU A 100 -2.67 -13.45 6.64
N ILE A 101 -3.67 -12.56 6.77
CA ILE A 101 -4.96 -12.90 7.38
C ILE A 101 -5.68 -14.00 6.58
N SER A 102 -5.63 -13.90 5.25
CA SER A 102 -6.23 -14.90 4.36
C SER A 102 -5.64 -14.85 2.96
N GLU A 103 -5.71 -15.98 2.26
CA GLU A 103 -5.25 -16.07 0.86
C GLU A 103 -5.97 -15.07 -0.08
N PRO A 104 -7.31 -14.89 -0.02
CA PRO A 104 -7.98 -13.89 -0.84
C PRO A 104 -7.51 -12.45 -0.60
N LEU A 105 -7.20 -12.09 0.66
CA LEU A 105 -6.61 -10.77 0.96
C LEU A 105 -5.21 -10.64 0.39
N ARG A 106 -4.36 -11.66 0.53
CA ARG A 106 -3.03 -11.70 -0.07
C ARG A 106 -3.07 -11.48 -1.57
N GLU A 107 -3.93 -12.24 -2.28
CA GLU A 107 -4.12 -12.10 -3.71
C GLU A 107 -4.61 -10.71 -4.11
N LEU A 108 -5.52 -10.13 -3.35
CA LEU A 108 -6.03 -8.78 -3.62
C LEU A 108 -4.95 -7.72 -3.45
N TYR A 109 -4.12 -7.81 -2.40
CA TYR A 109 -2.97 -6.93 -2.21
C TYR A 109 -1.95 -7.08 -3.35
N ILE A 110 -1.56 -8.30 -3.70
CA ILE A 110 -0.65 -8.56 -4.83
C ILE A 110 -1.23 -7.98 -6.13
N THR A 111 -2.53 -8.12 -6.35
CA THR A 111 -3.21 -7.55 -7.51
C THR A 111 -3.13 -6.04 -7.51
N ALA A 112 -3.36 -5.38 -6.37
CA ALA A 112 -3.24 -3.93 -6.23
C ALA A 112 -1.80 -3.44 -6.51
N TYR A 113 -0.80 -4.22 -6.11
CA TYR A 113 0.62 -3.98 -6.40
C TYR A 113 1.05 -4.41 -7.82
N THR A 114 0.14 -4.87 -8.67
CA THR A 114 0.47 -5.36 -10.02
C THR A 114 -0.23 -4.56 -11.12
N LEU A 115 -1.47 -4.14 -10.90
CA LEU A 115 -2.24 -3.41 -11.90
C LEU A 115 -1.72 -1.97 -12.07
N PRO A 116 -1.60 -1.46 -13.30
CA PRO A 116 -0.93 -0.20 -13.57
C PRO A 116 -1.43 0.99 -12.76
N SER A 117 -2.75 1.22 -12.70
CA SER A 117 -3.30 2.40 -12.03
C SER A 117 -3.15 2.34 -10.51
N THR A 118 -3.33 1.16 -9.90
CA THR A 118 -3.17 0.98 -8.46
C THR A 118 -1.70 0.98 -8.05
N ALA A 119 -0.83 0.31 -8.81
CA ALA A 119 0.61 0.29 -8.58
C ALA A 119 1.22 1.70 -8.63
N HIS A 120 0.87 2.47 -9.67
CA HIS A 120 1.31 3.85 -9.80
C HIS A 120 0.85 4.71 -8.60
N TYR A 121 -0.45 4.62 -8.24
CA TYR A 121 -0.98 5.37 -7.09
C TYR A 121 -0.27 5.02 -5.78
N ILE A 122 -0.07 3.73 -5.51
CA ILE A 122 0.60 3.27 -4.28
C ILE A 122 2.03 3.82 -4.24
N ASN A 123 2.77 3.70 -5.34
CA ASN A 123 4.15 4.14 -5.40
C ASN A 123 4.28 5.66 -5.19
N GLU A 124 3.49 6.47 -5.90
CA GLU A 124 3.49 7.93 -5.72
C GLU A 124 3.08 8.32 -4.29
N ARG A 125 2.07 7.65 -3.75
CA ARG A 125 1.59 7.95 -2.40
C ARG A 125 2.62 7.62 -1.34
N MET A 126 3.34 6.49 -1.48
CA MET A 126 4.41 6.10 -0.56
C MET A 126 5.61 7.02 -0.69
N ALA A 127 6.08 7.32 -1.90
CA ALA A 127 7.17 8.26 -2.12
C ALA A 127 6.90 9.63 -1.47
N LYS A 128 5.68 10.17 -1.67
CA LYS A 128 5.28 11.42 -1.01
C LYS A 128 5.25 11.29 0.52
N LYS A 129 4.73 10.20 1.08
CA LYS A 129 4.71 9.98 2.54
C LYS A 129 6.12 9.87 3.11
N VAL A 130 7.01 9.13 2.45
CA VAL A 130 8.41 9.02 2.85
C VAL A 130 9.09 10.38 2.81
N GLN A 131 8.89 11.16 1.75
CA GLN A 131 9.39 12.52 1.65
C GLN A 131 8.87 13.40 2.79
N ASP A 132 7.56 13.39 3.04
CA ASP A 132 6.93 14.23 4.08
C ASP A 132 7.40 13.85 5.49
N LEU A 133 7.58 12.55 5.78
CA LEU A 133 7.93 12.05 7.10
C LEU A 133 9.43 11.98 7.36
N LEU A 134 10.22 11.60 6.35
CA LEU A 134 11.64 11.29 6.50
C LEU A 134 12.56 12.35 5.88
N SER A 135 12.06 13.51 5.46
CA SER A 135 12.85 14.59 4.87
C SER A 135 14.10 14.96 5.69
N ALA A 136 13.97 14.95 7.04
CA ALA A 136 15.08 15.25 7.93
C ALA A 136 16.19 14.17 7.95
N TYR A 137 15.88 12.96 7.50
CA TYR A 137 16.82 11.83 7.39
C TYR A 137 17.36 11.67 5.97
N LEU A 138 16.67 12.24 4.98
CA LEU A 138 16.95 12.13 3.54
C LEU A 138 17.39 13.46 2.93
N MET A 139 18.09 14.30 3.68
CA MET A 139 18.43 15.69 3.29
C MET A 139 19.24 15.82 1.99
N GLU A 140 19.98 14.77 1.62
CA GLU A 140 20.78 14.73 0.38
C GLU A 140 20.04 14.10 -0.79
N CYS A 141 18.80 13.56 -0.57
CA CYS A 141 18.00 12.91 -1.59
C CYS A 141 17.06 13.90 -2.27
N THR A 142 17.00 13.85 -3.59
CA THR A 142 15.97 14.55 -4.37
C THR A 142 14.63 13.81 -4.30
N ALA A 143 13.55 14.45 -4.75
CA ALA A 143 12.25 13.77 -4.86
C ALA A 143 12.30 12.55 -5.81
N ASP A 144 13.12 12.64 -6.87
CA ASP A 144 13.32 11.55 -7.82
C ASP A 144 14.08 10.38 -7.18
N ASP A 145 15.13 10.65 -6.39
CA ASP A 145 15.86 9.59 -5.64
C ASP A 145 14.93 8.85 -4.68
N ILE A 146 14.04 9.58 -3.98
CA ILE A 146 13.05 8.99 -3.08
C ILE A 146 12.05 8.15 -3.87
N TYR A 147 11.55 8.65 -4.99
CA TYR A 147 10.62 7.92 -5.85
C TYR A 147 11.23 6.62 -6.40
N GLU A 148 12.48 6.66 -6.87
CA GLU A 148 13.21 5.49 -7.36
C GLU A 148 13.46 4.46 -6.24
N SER A 149 13.80 4.94 -5.04
CA SER A 149 13.94 4.08 -3.85
C SER A 149 12.62 3.41 -3.48
N GLU A 150 11.51 4.14 -3.57
CA GLU A 150 10.18 3.56 -3.33
C GLU A 150 9.75 2.56 -4.40
N LEU A 151 10.15 2.72 -5.67
CA LEU A 151 9.96 1.69 -6.69
C LEU A 151 10.62 0.36 -6.31
N ALA A 152 11.84 0.42 -5.76
CA ALA A 152 12.54 -0.77 -5.27
C ALA A 152 11.84 -1.37 -4.03
N CYS A 153 11.47 -0.54 -3.04
CA CYS A 153 10.72 -0.96 -1.85
C CYS A 153 9.36 -1.58 -2.22
N PHE A 154 8.67 -1.01 -3.22
CA PHE A 154 7.43 -1.52 -3.77
C PHE A 154 7.60 -2.94 -4.35
N GLY A 155 8.67 -3.18 -5.11
CA GLY A 155 8.99 -4.53 -5.63
C GLY A 155 9.28 -5.52 -4.50
N VAL A 156 10.03 -5.10 -3.48
CA VAL A 156 10.31 -5.91 -2.27
C VAL A 156 9.00 -6.22 -1.54
N MET A 157 8.12 -5.23 -1.31
CA MET A 157 6.83 -5.42 -0.63
C MET A 157 5.99 -6.47 -1.34
N ARG A 158 5.80 -6.32 -2.65
CA ARG A 158 5.03 -7.28 -3.46
C ARG A 158 5.57 -8.70 -3.34
N SER A 159 6.90 -8.87 -3.37
CA SER A 159 7.55 -10.18 -3.25
C SER A 159 7.36 -10.79 -1.86
N PHE A 160 7.47 -9.98 -0.81
CA PHE A 160 7.26 -10.43 0.57
C PHE A 160 5.78 -10.77 0.85
N MET A 161 4.82 -10.04 0.27
CA MET A 161 3.40 -10.40 0.34
C MET A 161 3.12 -11.73 -0.35
N ALA A 162 3.74 -11.98 -1.50
CA ALA A 162 3.54 -13.21 -2.28
C ALA A 162 4.08 -14.47 -1.58
N ALA A 163 5.05 -14.33 -0.68
CA ALA A 163 5.64 -15.44 0.06
C ALA A 163 4.88 -15.66 1.39
N PRO A 164 4.01 -16.69 1.54
CA PRO A 164 3.28 -16.94 2.78
C PRO A 164 4.23 -17.26 3.94
N CYS A 165 3.80 -16.95 5.16
CA CYS A 165 4.52 -17.34 6.36
C CYS A 165 4.54 -18.86 6.53
N THR A 166 5.68 -19.37 7.01
CA THR A 166 5.91 -20.78 7.33
C THR A 166 6.65 -20.89 8.66
N ALA A 167 6.82 -22.10 9.20
CA ALA A 167 7.63 -22.33 10.39
C ALA A 167 9.10 -21.86 10.21
N ALA A 168 9.66 -21.98 9.00
CA ALA A 168 11.01 -21.49 8.67
C ALA A 168 11.06 -19.99 8.35
N PHE A 169 9.92 -19.39 8.02
CA PHE A 169 9.78 -17.98 7.67
C PHE A 169 8.57 -17.35 8.39
N PRO A 170 8.63 -17.23 9.73
CA PRO A 170 7.54 -16.65 10.52
C PRO A 170 7.41 -15.15 10.28
N MET A 171 6.26 -14.56 10.66
CA MET A 171 5.93 -13.15 10.45
C MET A 171 7.00 -12.20 11.00
N GLU A 172 7.50 -12.44 12.19
CA GLU A 172 8.57 -11.62 12.78
C GLU A 172 9.81 -11.56 11.88
N ARG A 173 10.23 -12.71 11.35
CA ARG A 173 11.36 -12.79 10.42
C ARG A 173 11.06 -12.09 9.10
N LYS A 174 9.82 -12.25 8.59
CA LYS A 174 9.34 -11.59 7.37
C LYS A 174 9.43 -10.08 7.50
N VAL A 175 8.80 -9.50 8.53
CA VAL A 175 8.81 -8.05 8.79
C VAL A 175 10.23 -7.53 8.98
N ARG A 176 11.04 -8.19 9.83
CA ARG A 176 12.43 -7.79 10.07
C ARG A 176 13.26 -7.75 8.78
N ARG A 177 13.14 -8.77 7.93
CA ARG A 177 13.87 -8.84 6.67
C ARG A 177 13.40 -7.79 5.67
N PHE A 178 12.08 -7.61 5.57
CA PHE A 178 11.50 -6.57 4.72
C PHE A 178 12.03 -5.18 5.12
N LEU A 179 11.88 -4.79 6.38
CA LEU A 179 12.33 -3.48 6.87
C LEU A 179 13.84 -3.30 6.70
N SER A 180 14.65 -4.36 6.95
CA SER A 180 16.09 -4.30 6.69
C SER A 180 16.45 -4.05 5.24
N CYS A 181 15.67 -4.57 4.28
CA CYS A 181 15.85 -4.28 2.86
C CYS A 181 15.50 -2.81 2.55
N CYS A 182 14.31 -2.36 2.95
CA CYS A 182 13.84 -1.02 2.64
C CYS A 182 14.72 0.07 3.28
N PHE A 183 15.11 -0.07 4.54
CA PHE A 183 16.00 0.90 5.18
C PHE A 183 17.40 0.96 4.55
N ARG A 184 17.91 -0.14 4.00
CA ARG A 184 19.16 -0.13 3.23
C ARG A 184 19.01 0.59 1.89
N ILE A 185 17.88 0.43 1.22
CA ILE A 185 17.55 1.14 -0.02
C ILE A 185 17.55 2.65 0.22
N HIS A 186 17.04 3.10 1.37
CA HIS A 186 17.04 4.50 1.80
C HIS A 186 18.34 4.94 2.50
N GLY A 187 19.50 4.36 2.19
CA GLY A 187 20.78 4.77 2.74
C GLY A 187 21.08 4.29 4.16
N GLY A 188 20.34 3.30 4.67
CA GLY A 188 20.62 2.70 5.98
C GLY A 188 19.99 3.40 7.17
N ILE A 189 18.89 4.13 6.99
CA ILE A 189 18.09 4.75 8.07
C ILE A 189 17.75 3.70 9.15
N ARG A 190 17.92 4.07 10.42
CA ARG A 190 17.58 3.23 11.58
C ARG A 190 16.60 3.96 12.49
N ALA A 191 15.66 3.21 13.07
CA ALA A 191 14.83 3.75 14.14
C ALA A 191 15.72 4.26 15.28
N GLY A 192 15.53 5.51 15.69
CA GLY A 192 16.37 6.17 16.70
C GLY A 192 17.59 6.95 16.15
N ASP A 193 17.85 6.92 14.85
CA ASP A 193 18.82 7.83 14.23
C ASP A 193 18.30 9.27 14.41
N ARG A 194 19.18 10.17 14.83
CA ARG A 194 18.85 11.59 14.85
C ARG A 194 18.94 12.14 13.43
N ALA A 195 18.03 13.03 13.07
CA ALA A 195 18.10 13.77 11.81
C ALA A 195 19.51 14.35 11.62
N GLY A 196 20.15 14.05 10.51
CA GLY A 196 21.53 14.47 10.22
C GLY A 196 22.63 13.44 10.55
N HIS A 197 22.31 12.26 11.10
CA HIS A 197 23.26 11.17 11.37
C HIS A 197 23.02 9.94 10.49
N CYS A 198 22.73 10.14 9.22
CA CYS A 198 22.81 9.06 8.24
C CYS A 198 24.30 8.82 7.95
N ALA A 199 24.89 7.86 8.66
CA ALA A 199 26.27 7.46 8.39
C ALA A 199 26.29 6.85 6.98
N ARG A 200 26.95 7.55 6.03
CA ARG A 200 27.41 6.90 4.79
C ARG A 200 28.20 5.67 5.22
N SER A 201 27.67 4.49 4.93
CA SER A 201 28.51 3.30 4.93
C SER A 201 29.41 3.44 3.71
N ASP A 202 30.60 3.98 3.87
CA ASP A 202 31.68 3.99 2.85
C ASP A 202 32.22 2.55 2.57
N ALA A 203 31.38 1.56 2.81
CA ALA A 203 31.70 0.19 2.42
C ALA A 203 31.49 0.07 0.91
N PRO A 204 32.55 -0.20 0.12
CA PRO A 204 32.43 -0.38 -1.33
C PRO A 204 31.45 -1.52 -1.61
N CYS A 205 30.59 -1.30 -2.62
CA CYS A 205 29.64 -2.29 -3.08
C CYS A 205 30.41 -3.59 -3.43
N PRO A 206 30.03 -4.76 -2.87
CA PRO A 206 30.77 -6.01 -3.13
C PRO A 206 30.68 -6.50 -4.59
N TYR A 207 29.97 -5.76 -5.46
CA TYR A 207 29.77 -6.07 -6.88
C TYR A 207 30.53 -5.15 -7.85
N ASP A 208 31.37 -4.23 -7.36
CA ASP A 208 32.25 -3.41 -8.20
C ASP A 208 33.55 -4.13 -8.60
N ARG A 209 33.44 -5.40 -9.03
CA ARG A 209 34.51 -6.14 -9.70
C ARG A 209 34.02 -6.87 -10.93
#